data_592fe52667b8d3d9ebfdc1db7fffb41d
#
_entry.id   592fe52667b8d3d9ebfdc1db7fffb41d
#
_cell.length_a   1.000
_cell.length_b   1.000
_cell.length_c   1.000
_cell.angle_alpha   90.00
_cell.angle_beta   90.00
_cell.angle_gamma   90.00
#
_symmetry.space_group_name_H-M   'P 1'
#
loop_
_entity.id
_entity.type
_entity.pdbx_description
1 polymer ?
#
loop_
_entity_poly.entity_id
_entity_poly.type
_entity_poly.pdbx_seq_one_letter_code
_entity_poly.pdbx_strand_id
1 'polypeptide(L)'
;MALRGQVLTPDDAGYADVRPAYNAMHPGSPAIVVVASGTADVIDAVNFAREHDLLVAVRGGGHSVAGLSSVDGGMLIDLAPMRGVDVDPEASIARVQGGALWGDVDRETQAFGLVAPGGVVSDTGVAGLALGGGEGWARRKYGLSCDNILSAQVVCADGKLRTASADTNSDLYWALRGGGGNFGVVTSLTFELHPMGPIVAFTGVFYPVADAAEVWRGFRDWSLTAPDEVSALCACTTLPAHDALPPEIHDTPFIVIGAVYSGDPDDGMKVMQPLRNLATPLVDISQPLPFVGVQAAFDPFFVRGTLRSYWKSMYINDITDDMIELLARKAAERPSMRTFAPITFLMGGAINRVDPEATAYSERSANYLLSIDGNWSDPAEDQKVISWVRDTWAEFAPYGTGGVYLNFRSLADESEDSDVENTFGDNMRRLSEVKAKYDPTNFFRRNNNITPTG
;
A
#
# COMPACT_ATOMS: atom_id res chain seq x y z
N MET A 1 -13.99 -4.26 -30.60
CA MET A 1 -13.15 -5.08 -29.69
C MET A 1 -13.69 -6.50 -29.67
N ALA A 2 -12.83 -7.51 -29.79
CA ALA A 2 -13.20 -8.93 -29.67
C ALA A 2 -12.79 -9.44 -28.27
N LEU A 3 -13.43 -8.92 -27.23
CA LEU A 3 -13.09 -9.20 -25.82
C LEU A 3 -13.66 -10.54 -25.36
N ARG A 4 -12.92 -11.27 -24.54
CA ARG A 4 -13.42 -12.40 -23.73
C ARG A 4 -14.09 -11.91 -22.44
N GLY A 5 -13.62 -10.77 -21.92
CA GLY A 5 -14.21 -10.08 -20.78
C GLY A 5 -15.51 -9.35 -21.14
N GLN A 6 -15.89 -8.42 -20.28
CA GLN A 6 -17.12 -7.64 -20.44
C GLN A 6 -16.80 -6.18 -20.75
N VAL A 7 -17.69 -5.55 -21.50
CA VAL A 7 -17.75 -4.09 -21.64
C VAL A 7 -19.05 -3.64 -21.02
N LEU A 8 -18.97 -2.69 -20.10
CA LEU A 8 -20.13 -2.12 -19.40
C LEU A 8 -20.16 -0.61 -19.59
N THR A 9 -21.34 -0.10 -19.86
CA THR A 9 -21.68 1.32 -19.87
C THR A 9 -22.65 1.64 -18.73
N PRO A 10 -22.91 2.91 -18.39
CA PRO A 10 -23.83 3.26 -17.30
C PRO A 10 -25.24 2.65 -17.40
N ASP A 11 -25.68 2.29 -18.60
CA ASP A 11 -27.01 1.72 -18.84
C ASP A 11 -27.05 0.18 -18.69
N ASP A 12 -25.89 -0.46 -18.52
CA ASP A 12 -25.78 -1.92 -18.44
C ASP A 12 -26.02 -2.45 -17.04
N ALA A 13 -26.71 -3.59 -16.94
CA ALA A 13 -26.81 -4.34 -15.70
C ALA A 13 -25.41 -4.79 -15.25
N GLY A 14 -25.09 -4.59 -13.97
CA GLY A 14 -23.76 -4.90 -13.40
C GLY A 14 -22.78 -3.73 -13.40
N TYR A 15 -23.07 -2.62 -14.11
CA TYR A 15 -22.19 -1.43 -14.03
C TYR A 15 -22.07 -0.90 -12.61
N ALA A 16 -23.15 -0.86 -11.84
CA ALA A 16 -23.16 -0.41 -10.47
C ALA A 16 -22.28 -1.29 -9.56
N ASP A 17 -22.19 -2.59 -9.84
CA ASP A 17 -21.44 -3.56 -9.05
C ASP A 17 -19.92 -3.45 -9.23
N VAL A 18 -19.48 -3.08 -10.45
CA VAL A 18 -18.05 -2.94 -10.77
C VAL A 18 -17.51 -1.53 -10.51
N ARG A 19 -18.36 -0.55 -10.26
CA ARG A 19 -17.98 0.84 -10.07
C ARG A 19 -17.23 1.12 -8.76
N PRO A 20 -17.61 0.56 -7.57
CA PRO A 20 -17.03 0.93 -6.30
C PRO A 20 -15.53 0.61 -6.21
N ALA A 21 -14.75 1.62 -5.79
CA ALA A 21 -13.37 1.48 -5.33
C ALA A 21 -13.32 1.44 -3.79
N TYR A 22 -12.13 1.27 -3.22
CA TYR A 22 -11.94 1.28 -1.77
C TYR A 22 -12.44 2.58 -1.14
N ASN A 23 -11.94 3.73 -1.61
CA ASN A 23 -12.28 5.04 -1.05
C ASN A 23 -13.63 5.54 -1.56
N ALA A 24 -14.61 5.63 -0.67
CA ALA A 24 -15.96 6.11 -0.97
C ALA A 24 -16.03 7.60 -1.38
N MET A 25 -14.94 8.38 -1.19
CA MET A 25 -14.87 9.76 -1.72
C MET A 25 -14.79 9.81 -3.25
N HIS A 26 -14.32 8.72 -3.88
CA HIS A 26 -14.01 8.66 -5.30
C HIS A 26 -14.76 7.51 -6.00
N PRO A 27 -16.11 7.54 -6.02
CA PRO A 27 -16.87 6.44 -6.64
C PRO A 27 -16.64 6.34 -8.14
N GLY A 28 -16.28 7.47 -8.78
CA GLY A 28 -16.11 7.60 -10.22
C GLY A 28 -17.38 7.33 -11.02
N SER A 29 -17.37 7.78 -12.28
CA SER A 29 -18.46 7.54 -13.26
C SER A 29 -17.85 7.32 -14.64
N PRO A 30 -17.11 6.20 -14.87
CA PRO A 30 -16.52 5.90 -16.15
C PRO A 30 -17.58 5.77 -17.24
N ALA A 31 -17.32 6.32 -18.42
CA ALA A 31 -18.22 6.14 -19.57
C ALA A 31 -18.20 4.69 -20.08
N ILE A 32 -17.06 4.01 -19.90
CA ILE A 32 -16.85 2.63 -20.31
C ILE A 32 -16.04 1.90 -19.22
N VAL A 33 -16.47 0.71 -18.82
CA VAL A 33 -15.69 -0.23 -18.01
C VAL A 33 -15.37 -1.44 -18.87
N VAL A 34 -14.08 -1.74 -19.02
CA VAL A 34 -13.59 -2.99 -19.62
C VAL A 34 -13.16 -3.92 -18.49
N VAL A 35 -13.97 -4.93 -18.20
CA VAL A 35 -13.65 -6.00 -17.23
C VAL A 35 -12.82 -7.04 -17.96
N ALA A 36 -11.49 -6.91 -17.86
CA ALA A 36 -10.55 -7.74 -18.63
C ALA A 36 -10.39 -9.14 -18.03
N SER A 37 -10.47 -10.17 -18.86
CA SER A 37 -10.23 -11.57 -18.49
C SER A 37 -8.85 -12.09 -18.88
N GLY A 38 -8.04 -11.26 -19.55
CA GLY A 38 -6.69 -11.62 -19.97
C GLY A 38 -5.97 -10.48 -20.68
N THR A 39 -4.69 -10.71 -20.99
CA THR A 39 -3.82 -9.70 -21.61
C THR A 39 -4.35 -9.20 -22.96
N ALA A 40 -5.02 -10.05 -23.77
CA ALA A 40 -5.57 -9.64 -25.05
C ALA A 40 -6.67 -8.57 -24.90
N ASP A 41 -7.54 -8.72 -23.86
CA ASP A 41 -8.58 -7.72 -23.55
C ASP A 41 -7.95 -6.38 -23.16
N VAL A 42 -6.83 -6.41 -22.39
CA VAL A 42 -6.09 -5.20 -22.02
C VAL A 42 -5.49 -4.52 -23.24
N ILE A 43 -4.90 -5.28 -24.17
CA ILE A 43 -4.35 -4.76 -25.43
C ILE A 43 -5.47 -4.06 -26.24
N ASP A 44 -6.61 -4.72 -26.40
CA ASP A 44 -7.76 -4.17 -27.13
C ASP A 44 -8.30 -2.91 -26.45
N ALA A 45 -8.41 -2.90 -25.11
CA ALA A 45 -8.87 -1.75 -24.33
C ALA A 45 -7.93 -0.54 -24.48
N VAL A 46 -6.61 -0.75 -24.37
CA VAL A 46 -5.59 0.31 -24.54
C VAL A 46 -5.64 0.89 -25.95
N ASN A 47 -5.72 0.03 -26.99
CA ASN A 47 -5.81 0.49 -28.38
C ASN A 47 -7.08 1.28 -28.62
N PHE A 48 -8.24 0.80 -28.15
CA PHE A 48 -9.50 1.49 -28.26
C PHE A 48 -9.47 2.87 -27.56
N ALA A 49 -8.99 2.92 -26.32
CA ALA A 49 -8.92 4.17 -25.57
C ALA A 49 -8.01 5.20 -26.27
N ARG A 50 -6.88 4.75 -26.83
CA ARG A 50 -5.96 5.60 -27.59
C ARG A 50 -6.61 6.13 -28.89
N GLU A 51 -7.31 5.28 -29.64
CA GLU A 51 -7.98 5.65 -30.88
C GLU A 51 -9.11 6.67 -30.67
N HIS A 52 -9.72 6.69 -29.47
CA HIS A 52 -10.84 7.56 -29.12
C HIS A 52 -10.46 8.67 -28.13
N ASP A 53 -9.18 8.86 -27.85
CA ASP A 53 -8.64 9.86 -26.91
C ASP A 53 -9.31 9.83 -25.52
N LEU A 54 -9.58 8.63 -25.00
CA LEU A 54 -10.21 8.45 -23.69
C LEU A 54 -9.17 8.54 -22.56
N LEU A 55 -9.53 9.25 -21.49
CA LEU A 55 -8.78 9.18 -20.24
C LEU A 55 -8.92 7.78 -19.63
N VAL A 56 -7.80 7.14 -19.31
CA VAL A 56 -7.79 5.75 -18.80
C VAL A 56 -7.42 5.73 -17.33
N ALA A 57 -8.25 5.04 -16.52
CA ALA A 57 -7.86 4.54 -15.21
C ALA A 57 -7.66 3.02 -15.27
N VAL A 58 -6.73 2.51 -14.47
CA VAL A 58 -6.48 1.07 -14.35
C VAL A 58 -6.78 0.62 -12.92
N ARG A 59 -7.52 -0.45 -12.77
CA ARG A 59 -7.85 -1.03 -11.47
C ARG A 59 -7.36 -2.48 -11.37
N GLY A 60 -6.37 -2.71 -10.48
CA GLY A 60 -6.07 -4.04 -9.94
C GLY A 60 -6.99 -4.32 -8.75
N GLY A 61 -6.50 -4.18 -7.52
CA GLY A 61 -7.32 -4.32 -6.31
C GLY A 61 -8.20 -3.11 -5.95
N GLY A 62 -8.03 -1.94 -6.59
CA GLY A 62 -8.88 -0.76 -6.36
C GLY A 62 -8.68 -0.04 -5.02
N HIS A 63 -7.55 -0.23 -4.36
CA HIS A 63 -7.23 0.29 -3.01
C HIS A 63 -6.63 1.71 -3.00
N SER A 64 -6.61 2.42 -4.14
CA SER A 64 -6.06 3.78 -4.21
C SER A 64 -6.84 4.75 -3.32
N VAL A 65 -6.18 5.28 -2.29
CA VAL A 65 -6.74 6.30 -1.40
C VAL A 65 -6.99 7.60 -2.16
N ALA A 66 -6.14 7.91 -3.14
CA ALA A 66 -6.28 9.07 -4.03
C ALA A 66 -7.38 8.92 -5.10
N GLY A 67 -8.10 7.78 -5.16
CA GLY A 67 -9.13 7.54 -6.16
C GLY A 67 -8.61 7.32 -7.59
N LEU A 68 -7.32 7.03 -7.75
CA LEU A 68 -6.68 6.86 -9.07
C LEU A 68 -7.12 5.59 -9.81
N SER A 69 -7.75 4.64 -9.11
CA SER A 69 -8.34 3.42 -9.67
C SER A 69 -9.76 3.63 -10.23
N SER A 70 -10.18 4.88 -10.43
CA SER A 70 -11.45 5.26 -11.04
C SER A 70 -11.31 6.52 -11.87
N VAL A 71 -12.31 6.82 -12.71
CA VAL A 71 -12.32 7.96 -13.64
C VAL A 71 -13.75 8.40 -13.92
N ASP A 72 -13.95 9.71 -14.17
CA ASP A 72 -15.21 10.24 -14.67
C ASP A 72 -15.15 10.44 -16.19
N GLY A 73 -16.17 9.98 -16.90
CA GLY A 73 -16.32 10.15 -18.35
C GLY A 73 -15.28 9.43 -19.22
N GLY A 74 -14.28 8.77 -18.62
CA GLY A 74 -13.23 8.04 -19.32
C GLY A 74 -13.48 6.53 -19.37
N MET A 75 -12.41 5.77 -19.58
CA MET A 75 -12.41 4.30 -19.58
C MET A 75 -11.73 3.77 -18.30
N LEU A 76 -12.42 2.86 -17.61
CA LEU A 76 -11.82 2.03 -16.55
C LEU A 76 -11.43 0.66 -17.13
N ILE A 77 -10.15 0.29 -17.06
CA ILE A 77 -9.67 -1.07 -17.31
C ILE A 77 -9.62 -1.78 -15.98
N ASP A 78 -10.55 -2.71 -15.76
CA ASP A 78 -10.67 -3.48 -14.52
C ASP A 78 -10.06 -4.86 -14.70
N LEU A 79 -9.02 -5.13 -13.91
CA LEU A 79 -8.28 -6.40 -13.92
C LEU A 79 -8.81 -7.41 -12.90
N ALA A 80 -9.90 -7.11 -12.18
CA ALA A 80 -10.40 -7.92 -11.07
C ALA A 80 -10.57 -9.42 -11.41
N PRO A 81 -10.94 -9.87 -12.64
CA PRO A 81 -10.97 -11.29 -12.98
C PRO A 81 -9.59 -11.94 -13.17
N MET A 82 -8.53 -11.14 -13.35
CA MET A 82 -7.17 -11.63 -13.57
C MET A 82 -6.45 -11.84 -12.22
N ARG A 83 -6.88 -12.86 -11.45
CA ARG A 83 -6.42 -13.14 -10.07
C ARG A 83 -5.55 -14.39 -9.93
N GLY A 84 -5.15 -15.02 -11.02
CA GLY A 84 -4.34 -16.24 -10.97
C GLY A 84 -2.99 -16.00 -10.28
N VAL A 85 -2.65 -16.94 -9.39
CA VAL A 85 -1.35 -17.05 -8.72
C VAL A 85 -0.80 -18.45 -8.99
N ASP A 86 0.38 -18.52 -9.57
CA ASP A 86 1.08 -19.77 -9.90
C ASP A 86 2.43 -19.79 -9.16
N VAL A 87 2.57 -20.72 -8.22
CA VAL A 87 3.74 -20.84 -7.34
C VAL A 87 4.62 -21.99 -7.81
N ASP A 88 5.89 -21.71 -8.05
CA ASP A 88 6.95 -22.70 -8.22
C ASP A 88 7.79 -22.72 -6.92
N PRO A 89 7.53 -23.67 -6.03
CA PRO A 89 8.22 -23.73 -4.74
C PRO A 89 9.68 -24.18 -4.86
N GLU A 90 10.05 -24.92 -5.92
CA GLU A 90 11.44 -25.35 -6.14
C GLU A 90 12.31 -24.16 -6.59
N ALA A 91 11.76 -23.30 -7.47
CA ALA A 91 12.41 -22.09 -7.89
C ALA A 91 12.23 -20.92 -6.90
N SER A 92 11.37 -21.08 -5.89
CA SER A 92 10.99 -20.01 -4.95
C SER A 92 10.48 -18.76 -5.69
N ILE A 93 9.55 -18.94 -6.63
CA ILE A 93 8.92 -17.84 -7.36
C ILE A 93 7.40 -17.96 -7.38
N ALA A 94 6.72 -16.82 -7.52
CA ALA A 94 5.29 -16.77 -7.82
C ALA A 94 5.02 -15.88 -9.03
N ARG A 95 4.20 -16.36 -9.98
CA ARG A 95 3.62 -15.56 -11.05
C ARG A 95 2.22 -15.13 -10.65
N VAL A 96 2.01 -13.82 -10.60
CA VAL A 96 0.81 -13.22 -10.06
C VAL A 96 0.17 -12.32 -11.12
N GLN A 97 -1.11 -12.53 -11.44
CA GLN A 97 -1.83 -11.69 -12.38
C GLN A 97 -2.17 -10.32 -11.77
N GLY A 98 -2.31 -9.29 -12.65
CA GLY A 98 -2.40 -7.88 -12.26
C GLY A 98 -3.64 -7.48 -11.44
N GLY A 99 -4.68 -8.30 -11.40
CA GLY A 99 -5.89 -8.10 -10.59
C GLY A 99 -5.89 -8.89 -9.27
N ALA A 100 -4.83 -9.68 -8.97
CA ALA A 100 -4.73 -10.44 -7.74
C ALA A 100 -4.66 -9.53 -6.50
N LEU A 101 -5.16 -10.04 -5.38
CA LEU A 101 -5.06 -9.43 -4.06
C LEU A 101 -3.98 -10.15 -3.25
N TRP A 102 -3.46 -9.49 -2.21
CA TRP A 102 -2.43 -10.12 -1.36
C TRP A 102 -2.93 -11.38 -0.68
N GLY A 103 -4.21 -11.44 -0.28
CA GLY A 103 -4.81 -12.66 0.24
C GLY A 103 -4.78 -13.85 -0.72
N ASP A 104 -4.85 -13.61 -2.05
CA ASP A 104 -4.68 -14.68 -3.05
C ASP A 104 -3.25 -15.21 -3.04
N VAL A 105 -2.26 -14.29 -3.02
CA VAL A 105 -0.83 -14.64 -2.99
C VAL A 105 -0.47 -15.36 -1.70
N ASP A 106 -0.88 -14.83 -0.56
CA ASP A 106 -0.59 -15.40 0.76
C ASP A 106 -1.15 -16.83 0.88
N ARG A 107 -2.38 -17.03 0.43
CA ARG A 107 -3.02 -18.35 0.44
C ARG A 107 -2.22 -19.40 -0.35
N GLU A 108 -1.79 -19.05 -1.56
CA GLU A 108 -1.08 -19.97 -2.45
C GLU A 108 0.36 -20.19 -1.99
N THR A 109 1.08 -19.15 -1.56
CA THR A 109 2.48 -19.24 -1.14
C THR A 109 2.64 -19.92 0.22
N GLN A 110 1.71 -19.67 1.15
CA GLN A 110 1.75 -20.28 2.49
C GLN A 110 1.48 -21.79 2.50
N ALA A 111 0.90 -22.35 1.44
CA ALA A 111 0.84 -23.80 1.25
C ALA A 111 2.24 -24.45 1.21
N PHE A 112 3.26 -23.67 0.89
CA PHE A 112 4.67 -24.09 0.80
C PHE A 112 5.57 -23.48 1.88
N GLY A 113 5.00 -22.73 2.84
CA GLY A 113 5.79 -22.01 3.85
C GLY A 113 6.62 -20.86 3.25
N LEU A 114 6.14 -20.27 2.16
CA LEU A 114 6.79 -19.17 1.45
C LEU A 114 5.97 -17.89 1.54
N VAL A 115 6.62 -16.73 1.40
CA VAL A 115 6.00 -15.41 1.35
C VAL A 115 6.60 -14.55 0.24
N ALA A 116 5.77 -13.78 -0.45
CA ALA A 116 6.19 -12.58 -1.16
C ALA A 116 5.97 -11.40 -0.21
N PRO A 117 6.96 -10.49 0.01
CA PRO A 117 6.72 -9.30 0.80
C PRO A 117 5.57 -8.49 0.21
N GLY A 118 4.47 -8.37 0.97
CA GLY A 118 3.21 -7.75 0.54
C GLY A 118 2.75 -6.65 1.48
N GLY A 119 1.50 -6.20 1.34
CA GLY A 119 0.89 -5.22 2.22
C GLY A 119 0.43 -5.81 3.56
N VAL A 120 -0.19 -4.98 4.41
CA VAL A 120 -0.70 -5.40 5.75
C VAL A 120 -2.20 -5.72 5.73
N VAL A 121 -2.88 -5.59 4.60
CA VAL A 121 -4.32 -5.86 4.42
C VAL A 121 -4.51 -6.81 3.24
N SER A 122 -5.21 -7.94 3.45
CA SER A 122 -5.32 -9.00 2.44
C SER A 122 -6.12 -8.60 1.19
N ASP A 123 -7.06 -7.65 1.30
CA ASP A 123 -7.86 -7.12 0.17
C ASP A 123 -7.10 -6.10 -0.70
N THR A 124 -5.85 -5.76 -0.36
CA THR A 124 -5.05 -4.84 -1.16
C THR A 124 -4.57 -5.49 -2.44
N GLY A 125 -4.71 -4.77 -3.57
CA GLY A 125 -4.25 -5.23 -4.89
C GLY A 125 -2.74 -5.30 -5.01
N VAL A 126 -2.24 -6.45 -5.47
CA VAL A 126 -0.80 -6.74 -5.59
C VAL A 126 -0.09 -5.75 -6.50
N ALA A 127 -0.59 -5.56 -7.73
CA ALA A 127 0.11 -4.73 -8.71
C ALA A 127 0.19 -3.26 -8.26
N GLY A 128 -0.94 -2.67 -7.80
CA GLY A 128 -0.95 -1.28 -7.37
C GLY A 128 0.01 -1.00 -6.21
N LEU A 129 0.04 -1.88 -5.22
CA LEU A 129 0.94 -1.76 -4.06
C LEU A 129 2.40 -1.95 -4.46
N ALA A 130 2.74 -3.02 -5.17
CA ALA A 130 4.11 -3.37 -5.51
C ALA A 130 4.77 -2.35 -6.45
N LEU A 131 4.03 -1.77 -7.40
CA LEU A 131 4.55 -0.75 -8.31
C LEU A 131 4.94 0.55 -7.60
N GLY A 132 4.35 0.86 -6.44
CA GLY A 132 4.66 2.04 -5.63
C GLY A 132 5.62 1.78 -4.46
N GLY A 133 6.18 0.58 -4.36
CA GLY A 133 7.02 0.15 -3.24
C GLY A 133 6.49 -1.11 -2.58
N GLY A 134 5.48 -0.99 -1.73
CA GLY A 134 4.83 -2.12 -1.05
C GLY A 134 5.50 -2.48 0.27
N GLU A 135 5.06 -1.84 1.35
CA GLU A 135 5.48 -2.14 2.71
C GLU A 135 4.50 -3.13 3.37
N GLY A 136 5.01 -4.05 4.20
CA GLY A 136 4.20 -5.03 4.90
C GLY A 136 4.96 -5.80 5.98
N TRP A 137 4.43 -6.93 6.44
CA TRP A 137 4.93 -7.64 7.61
C TRP A 137 6.30 -8.32 7.42
N ALA A 138 6.78 -8.48 6.19
CA ALA A 138 8.09 -9.08 5.87
C ALA A 138 9.14 -8.06 5.43
N ARG A 139 8.80 -6.75 5.37
CA ARG A 139 9.60 -5.67 4.75
C ARG A 139 11.02 -5.52 5.29
N ARG A 140 11.23 -5.66 6.61
CA ARG A 140 12.56 -5.43 7.19
C ARG A 140 13.53 -6.57 6.91
N LYS A 141 13.02 -7.79 6.79
CA LYS A 141 13.84 -8.96 6.49
C LYS A 141 14.12 -9.14 5.02
N TYR A 142 13.10 -8.90 4.16
CA TYR A 142 13.15 -9.25 2.74
C TYR A 142 13.00 -8.06 1.79
N GLY A 143 12.90 -6.83 2.31
CA GLY A 143 12.70 -5.61 1.50
C GLY A 143 11.22 -5.37 1.17
N LEU A 144 11.00 -4.35 0.36
CA LEU A 144 9.67 -3.98 -0.13
C LEU A 144 9.17 -4.96 -1.20
N SER A 145 7.88 -4.94 -1.51
CA SER A 145 7.32 -5.74 -2.62
C SER A 145 8.05 -5.47 -3.94
N CYS A 146 8.37 -4.20 -4.24
CA CYS A 146 9.07 -3.82 -5.46
C CYS A 146 10.50 -4.38 -5.56
N ASP A 147 11.15 -4.63 -4.43
CA ASP A 147 12.51 -5.19 -4.38
C ASP A 147 12.52 -6.67 -4.81
N ASN A 148 11.39 -7.35 -4.64
CA ASN A 148 11.21 -8.76 -4.91
C ASN A 148 10.55 -9.05 -6.27
N ILE A 149 10.32 -8.02 -7.11
CA ILE A 149 9.85 -8.22 -8.49
C ILE A 149 11.04 -8.71 -9.34
N LEU A 150 10.91 -9.90 -9.92
CA LEU A 150 11.87 -10.47 -10.88
C LEU A 150 11.55 -10.08 -12.32
N SER A 151 10.28 -10.00 -12.66
CA SER A 151 9.83 -9.56 -13.99
C SER A 151 8.37 -9.09 -13.97
N ALA A 152 8.00 -8.33 -15.01
CA ALA A 152 6.63 -7.89 -15.25
C ALA A 152 6.24 -8.05 -16.72
N GLN A 153 4.94 -8.30 -16.98
CA GLN A 153 4.35 -8.15 -18.30
C GLN A 153 3.49 -6.88 -18.30
N VAL A 154 3.73 -6.00 -19.27
CA VAL A 154 3.14 -4.67 -19.32
C VAL A 154 2.62 -4.38 -20.72
N VAL A 155 1.36 -3.96 -20.82
CA VAL A 155 0.81 -3.37 -22.04
C VAL A 155 1.07 -1.86 -21.99
N CYS A 156 2.00 -1.38 -22.82
CA CYS A 156 2.40 0.03 -22.87
C CYS A 156 1.42 0.88 -23.70
N ALA A 157 1.64 2.20 -23.75
CA ALA A 157 0.75 3.15 -24.39
C ALA A 157 0.56 2.90 -25.91
N ASP A 158 1.50 2.26 -26.59
CA ASP A 158 1.37 1.85 -27.99
C ASP A 158 0.55 0.55 -28.20
N GLY A 159 -0.05 0.01 -27.15
CA GLY A 159 -0.85 -1.22 -27.17
C GLY A 159 -0.03 -2.51 -27.27
N LYS A 160 1.30 -2.44 -27.16
CA LYS A 160 2.17 -3.62 -27.25
C LYS A 160 2.47 -4.18 -25.88
N LEU A 161 2.39 -5.51 -25.79
CA LEU A 161 2.87 -6.24 -24.62
C LEU A 161 4.40 -6.28 -24.59
N ARG A 162 4.97 -5.94 -23.44
CA ARG A 162 6.41 -6.02 -23.16
C ARG A 162 6.68 -6.83 -21.91
N THR A 163 7.76 -7.60 -21.94
CA THR A 163 8.37 -8.16 -20.73
C THR A 163 9.44 -7.21 -20.24
N ALA A 164 9.40 -6.89 -18.95
CA ALA A 164 10.41 -6.10 -18.27
C ALA A 164 11.08 -6.95 -17.20
N SER A 165 12.40 -7.10 -17.27
CA SER A 165 13.24 -7.85 -16.33
C SER A 165 14.65 -7.24 -16.30
N ALA A 166 15.56 -7.77 -15.47
CA ALA A 166 16.95 -7.32 -15.44
C ALA A 166 17.62 -7.37 -16.83
N ASP A 167 17.27 -8.36 -17.66
CA ASP A 167 17.90 -8.61 -18.96
C ASP A 167 17.07 -8.08 -20.14
N THR A 168 15.80 -7.73 -19.94
CA THR A 168 14.87 -7.33 -21.01
C THR A 168 14.12 -6.06 -20.62
N ASN A 169 14.21 -4.99 -21.43
CA ASN A 169 13.64 -3.68 -21.10
C ASN A 169 13.99 -3.27 -19.66
N SER A 170 15.27 -3.32 -19.34
CA SER A 170 15.78 -3.11 -17.97
C SER A 170 15.49 -1.72 -17.40
N ASP A 171 15.37 -0.71 -18.26
CA ASP A 171 14.92 0.63 -17.90
C ASP A 171 13.45 0.65 -17.46
N LEU A 172 12.56 -0.06 -18.17
CA LEU A 172 11.16 -0.24 -17.76
C LEU A 172 11.06 -1.06 -16.47
N TYR A 173 11.86 -2.12 -16.35
CA TYR A 173 11.92 -2.94 -15.12
C TYR A 173 12.34 -2.10 -13.91
N TRP A 174 13.35 -1.25 -14.05
CA TRP A 174 13.74 -0.31 -13.00
C TRP A 174 12.60 0.63 -12.63
N ALA A 175 11.94 1.22 -13.62
CA ALA A 175 10.86 2.19 -13.42
C ALA A 175 9.61 1.61 -12.76
N LEU A 176 9.26 0.34 -13.05
CA LEU A 176 8.13 -0.36 -12.42
C LEU A 176 8.36 -0.70 -10.94
N ARG A 177 9.59 -0.64 -10.47
CA ARG A 177 9.98 -0.95 -9.10
C ARG A 177 10.01 0.31 -8.23
N GLY A 178 8.85 0.98 -8.09
CA GLY A 178 8.67 2.19 -7.29
C GLY A 178 8.07 3.38 -8.05
N GLY A 179 8.08 3.37 -9.40
CA GLY A 179 7.56 4.49 -10.21
C GLY A 179 6.04 4.47 -10.44
N GLY A 180 5.32 3.51 -9.85
CA GLY A 180 3.86 3.41 -9.97
C GLY A 180 3.37 3.00 -11.36
N GLY A 181 2.08 3.27 -11.63
CA GLY A 181 1.37 2.87 -12.85
C GLY A 181 1.58 3.78 -14.06
N ASN A 182 2.72 4.43 -14.20
CA ASN A 182 2.97 5.45 -15.22
C ASN A 182 3.29 4.91 -16.62
N PHE A 183 3.70 3.64 -16.76
CA PHE A 183 4.35 3.13 -17.96
C PHE A 183 3.47 2.17 -18.76
N GLY A 184 2.33 1.76 -18.22
CA GLY A 184 1.42 0.82 -18.85
C GLY A 184 0.55 0.05 -17.86
N VAL A 185 -0.25 -0.85 -18.40
CA VAL A 185 -1.09 -1.78 -17.63
C VAL A 185 -0.28 -3.04 -17.34
N VAL A 186 0.07 -3.28 -16.08
CA VAL A 186 0.76 -4.51 -15.66
C VAL A 186 -0.24 -5.66 -15.61
N THR A 187 -0.07 -6.64 -16.47
CA THR A 187 -0.94 -7.82 -16.59
C THR A 187 -0.47 -9.00 -15.73
N SER A 188 0.82 -9.08 -15.43
CA SER A 188 1.39 -10.02 -14.46
C SER A 188 2.72 -9.54 -13.90
N LEU A 189 3.03 -9.99 -12.67
CA LEU A 189 4.29 -9.84 -11.97
C LEU A 189 4.84 -11.22 -11.62
N THR A 190 6.16 -11.37 -11.65
CA THR A 190 6.84 -12.54 -11.07
C THR A 190 7.63 -12.06 -9.87
N PHE A 191 7.37 -12.67 -8.71
CA PHE A 191 8.05 -12.35 -7.45
C PHE A 191 9.03 -13.45 -7.06
N GLU A 192 10.14 -13.05 -6.44
CA GLU A 192 10.93 -13.91 -5.59
C GLU A 192 10.17 -14.19 -4.29
N LEU A 193 10.22 -15.44 -3.82
CA LEU A 193 9.60 -15.89 -2.59
C LEU A 193 10.65 -16.23 -1.54
N HIS A 194 10.28 -16.04 -0.27
CA HIS A 194 11.17 -16.26 0.86
C HIS A 194 10.55 -17.19 1.90
N PRO A 195 11.36 -17.96 2.65
CA PRO A 195 10.86 -18.80 3.73
C PRO A 195 10.25 -17.97 4.86
N MET A 196 8.94 -18.18 5.14
CA MET A 196 8.22 -17.58 6.26
C MET A 196 6.89 -18.30 6.46
N GLY A 197 6.53 -18.56 7.71
CA GLY A 197 5.25 -19.21 8.03
C GLY A 197 5.33 -20.74 7.98
N PRO A 198 4.19 -21.47 7.93
CA PRO A 198 2.83 -20.91 7.94
C PRO A 198 2.40 -20.28 9.29
N ILE A 199 3.10 -20.57 10.40
CA ILE A 199 2.88 -19.95 11.69
C ILE A 199 3.95 -18.89 11.93
N VAL A 200 3.54 -17.71 12.36
CA VAL A 200 4.42 -16.59 12.70
C VAL A 200 4.15 -16.13 14.14
N ALA A 201 5.14 -15.57 14.82
CA ALA A 201 4.88 -14.86 16.06
C ALA A 201 4.21 -13.52 15.74
N PHE A 202 3.07 -13.28 16.34
CA PHE A 202 2.32 -12.03 16.25
C PHE A 202 2.25 -11.36 17.61
N THR A 203 2.51 -10.06 17.65
CA THR A 203 2.25 -9.19 18.81
C THR A 203 1.15 -8.20 18.43
N GLY A 204 0.07 -8.20 19.24
CA GLY A 204 -1.04 -7.26 19.16
C GLY A 204 -1.38 -6.79 20.56
N VAL A 205 -0.91 -5.60 20.96
CA VAL A 205 -1.10 -5.07 22.32
C VAL A 205 -1.77 -3.71 22.24
N PHE A 206 -2.76 -3.51 23.08
CA PHE A 206 -3.60 -2.32 23.13
C PHE A 206 -3.38 -1.60 24.45
N TYR A 207 -3.03 -0.31 24.38
CA TYR A 207 -2.70 0.53 25.54
C TYR A 207 -3.67 1.73 25.63
N PRO A 208 -3.92 2.25 26.84
CA PRO A 208 -4.67 3.49 26.98
C PRO A 208 -4.04 4.65 26.21
N VAL A 209 -4.84 5.50 25.58
CA VAL A 209 -4.34 6.73 24.95
C VAL A 209 -3.60 7.63 25.93
N ALA A 210 -3.98 7.60 27.22
CA ALA A 210 -3.31 8.37 28.27
C ALA A 210 -1.81 8.02 28.40
N ASP A 211 -1.42 6.79 28.02
CA ASP A 211 -0.06 6.29 28.10
C ASP A 211 0.70 6.46 26.75
N ALA A 212 0.15 7.20 25.82
CA ALA A 212 0.67 7.34 24.45
C ALA A 212 2.16 7.72 24.42
N ALA A 213 2.56 8.74 25.17
CA ALA A 213 3.96 9.18 25.20
C ALA A 213 4.91 8.10 25.72
N GLU A 214 4.51 7.35 26.77
CA GLU A 214 5.28 6.24 27.33
C GLU A 214 5.40 5.10 26.32
N VAL A 215 4.30 4.72 25.67
CA VAL A 215 4.27 3.64 24.67
C VAL A 215 5.13 3.99 23.45
N TRP A 216 5.03 5.22 22.87
CA TRP A 216 5.88 5.63 21.75
C TRP A 216 7.35 5.72 22.13
N ARG A 217 7.67 6.18 23.35
CA ARG A 217 9.06 6.20 23.85
C ARG A 217 9.62 4.79 23.95
N GLY A 218 8.89 3.87 24.56
CA GLY A 218 9.30 2.47 24.68
C GLY A 218 9.39 1.77 23.31
N PHE A 219 8.47 2.04 22.39
CA PHE A 219 8.53 1.54 21.02
C PHE A 219 9.78 2.03 20.28
N ARG A 220 10.09 3.34 20.34
CA ARG A 220 11.32 3.92 19.79
C ARG A 220 12.56 3.24 20.35
N ASP A 221 12.68 3.19 21.69
CA ASP A 221 13.87 2.68 22.36
C ASP A 221 14.10 1.18 22.03
N TRP A 222 13.03 0.39 21.99
CA TRP A 222 13.07 -1.01 21.56
C TRP A 222 13.48 -1.13 20.09
N SER A 223 12.96 -0.28 19.23
CA SER A 223 13.18 -0.36 17.77
C SER A 223 14.65 -0.14 17.36
N LEU A 224 15.44 0.58 18.18
CA LEU A 224 16.87 0.80 17.94
C LEU A 224 17.70 -0.50 17.91
N THR A 225 17.20 -1.55 18.55
CA THR A 225 17.89 -2.86 18.64
C THR A 225 17.06 -3.99 18.05
N ALA A 226 15.91 -3.68 17.44
CA ALA A 226 15.03 -4.67 16.84
C ALA A 226 15.74 -5.41 15.69
N PRO A 227 15.74 -6.76 15.68
CA PRO A 227 16.31 -7.51 14.57
C PRO A 227 15.50 -7.33 13.29
N ASP A 228 16.11 -7.62 12.14
CA ASP A 228 15.47 -7.46 10.83
C ASP A 228 14.26 -8.37 10.63
N GLU A 229 14.19 -9.46 11.37
CA GLU A 229 13.06 -10.39 11.36
C GLU A 229 11.75 -9.73 11.84
N VAL A 230 11.81 -8.64 12.61
CA VAL A 230 10.61 -7.97 13.13
C VAL A 230 10.20 -6.82 12.23
N SER A 231 8.98 -6.86 11.73
CA SER A 231 8.28 -5.68 11.19
C SER A 231 7.19 -5.25 12.18
N ALA A 232 7.21 -4.00 12.59
CA ALA A 232 6.33 -3.47 13.63
C ALA A 232 5.73 -2.12 13.25
N LEU A 233 4.64 -1.77 13.92
CA LEU A 233 4.02 -0.45 13.90
C LEU A 233 3.54 -0.07 15.31
N CYS A 234 3.46 1.24 15.56
CA CYS A 234 2.77 1.83 16.70
C CYS A 234 1.75 2.85 16.18
N ALA A 235 0.49 2.71 16.55
CA ALA A 235 -0.57 3.55 16.01
C ALA A 235 -1.59 3.95 17.09
N CYS A 236 -2.20 5.12 16.92
CA CYS A 236 -3.43 5.46 17.62
C CYS A 236 -4.64 5.17 16.73
N THR A 237 -5.63 4.47 17.24
CA THR A 237 -6.86 4.17 16.49
C THR A 237 -8.08 4.02 17.39
N THR A 238 -9.25 3.93 16.77
CA THR A 238 -10.50 3.47 17.35
C THR A 238 -11.09 2.42 16.43
N LEU A 239 -11.44 1.27 16.96
CA LEU A 239 -12.09 0.21 16.20
C LEU A 239 -13.56 0.12 16.60
N PRO A 240 -14.48 -0.10 15.66
CA PRO A 240 -15.88 -0.34 15.97
C PRO A 240 -16.05 -1.65 16.73
N ALA A 241 -17.18 -1.78 17.43
CA ALA A 241 -17.55 -3.04 18.04
C ALA A 241 -17.55 -4.18 17.01
N HIS A 242 -16.82 -5.24 17.32
CA HIS A 242 -16.70 -6.43 16.47
C HIS A 242 -16.48 -7.66 17.35
N ASP A 243 -17.12 -8.78 17.03
CA ASP A 243 -17.09 -10.01 17.84
C ASP A 243 -15.68 -10.60 18.03
N ALA A 244 -14.76 -10.31 17.11
CA ALA A 244 -13.35 -10.75 17.20
C ALA A 244 -12.50 -9.86 18.13
N LEU A 245 -13.05 -8.73 18.64
CA LEU A 245 -12.34 -7.80 19.51
C LEU A 245 -12.89 -7.84 20.93
N PRO A 246 -12.03 -7.74 21.95
CA PRO A 246 -12.47 -7.61 23.33
C PRO A 246 -13.33 -6.35 23.53
N PRO A 247 -14.43 -6.43 24.33
CA PRO A 247 -15.35 -5.29 24.54
C PRO A 247 -14.69 -4.03 25.07
N GLU A 248 -13.58 -4.18 25.80
CA GLU A 248 -12.85 -3.09 26.47
C GLU A 248 -12.25 -2.08 25.49
N ILE A 249 -12.09 -2.47 24.22
CA ILE A 249 -11.50 -1.61 23.17
C ILE A 249 -12.53 -1.16 22.12
N HIS A 250 -13.81 -1.54 22.27
CA HIS A 250 -14.85 -1.12 21.33
C HIS A 250 -15.11 0.38 21.40
N ASP A 251 -15.11 1.03 20.24
CA ASP A 251 -15.48 2.46 20.05
C ASP A 251 -14.71 3.45 20.97
N THR A 252 -13.60 3.00 21.56
CA THR A 252 -12.72 3.84 22.38
C THR A 252 -11.36 4.01 21.73
N PRO A 253 -10.70 5.18 21.90
CA PRO A 253 -9.35 5.37 21.39
C PRO A 253 -8.32 4.60 22.23
N PHE A 254 -7.36 4.01 21.55
CA PHE A 254 -6.23 3.30 22.15
C PHE A 254 -4.97 3.42 21.30
N ILE A 255 -3.81 3.13 21.91
CA ILE A 255 -2.56 2.93 21.19
C ILE A 255 -2.43 1.43 20.93
N VAL A 256 -2.12 1.04 19.70
CA VAL A 256 -1.87 -0.35 19.33
C VAL A 256 -0.41 -0.53 18.90
N ILE A 257 0.23 -1.57 19.41
CA ILE A 257 1.46 -2.13 18.84
C ILE A 257 1.06 -3.37 18.05
N GLY A 258 1.36 -3.35 16.74
CA GLY A 258 1.27 -4.51 15.87
C GLY A 258 2.66 -4.92 15.40
N ALA A 259 3.03 -6.19 15.58
CA ALA A 259 4.33 -6.68 15.12
C ALA A 259 4.26 -8.16 14.69
N VAL A 260 5.09 -8.49 13.68
CA VAL A 260 5.27 -9.86 13.18
C VAL A 260 6.75 -10.17 13.13
N TYR A 261 7.12 -11.37 13.57
CA TYR A 261 8.47 -11.91 13.45
C TYR A 261 8.54 -12.94 12.33
N SER A 262 9.43 -12.69 11.36
CA SER A 262 9.64 -13.51 10.16
C SER A 262 10.70 -14.60 10.39
N GLY A 263 10.55 -15.41 11.44
CA GLY A 263 11.47 -16.47 11.85
C GLY A 263 10.74 -17.51 12.69
N ASP A 264 11.50 -18.21 13.57
CA ASP A 264 10.91 -19.17 14.51
C ASP A 264 9.91 -18.47 15.44
N PRO A 265 8.66 -18.96 15.57
CA PRO A 265 7.64 -18.29 16.39
C PRO A 265 8.00 -18.18 17.88
N ASP A 266 8.66 -19.17 18.45
CA ASP A 266 9.03 -19.16 19.89
C ASP A 266 10.11 -18.12 20.17
N ASP A 267 11.04 -17.93 19.25
CA ASP A 267 12.05 -16.88 19.34
C ASP A 267 11.41 -15.50 19.11
N GLY A 268 10.49 -15.39 18.15
CA GLY A 268 9.74 -14.17 17.89
C GLY A 268 8.95 -13.69 19.10
N MET A 269 8.27 -14.57 19.82
CA MET A 269 7.54 -14.22 21.05
C MET A 269 8.47 -13.68 22.14
N LYS A 270 9.71 -14.18 22.25
CA LYS A 270 10.72 -13.66 23.19
C LYS A 270 11.25 -12.30 22.78
N VAL A 271 11.60 -12.13 21.49
CA VAL A 271 12.13 -10.88 20.92
C VAL A 271 11.14 -9.74 21.08
N MET A 272 9.85 -10.01 20.84
CA MET A 272 8.80 -9.01 20.91
C MET A 272 8.18 -8.85 22.32
N GLN A 273 8.62 -9.64 23.32
CA GLN A 273 8.10 -9.54 24.70
C GLN A 273 8.20 -8.12 25.30
N PRO A 274 9.27 -7.33 25.07
CA PRO A 274 9.34 -5.96 25.60
C PRO A 274 8.19 -5.07 25.12
N LEU A 275 7.71 -5.25 23.87
CA LEU A 275 6.59 -4.50 23.32
C LEU A 275 5.27 -4.73 24.06
N ARG A 276 5.16 -5.80 24.81
CA ARG A 276 3.97 -6.17 25.58
C ARG A 276 3.95 -5.57 27.00
N ASN A 277 5.02 -4.89 27.39
CA ASN A 277 5.22 -4.34 28.72
C ASN A 277 5.62 -2.86 28.71
N LEU A 278 5.23 -2.11 27.66
CA LEU A 278 5.56 -0.69 27.55
C LEU A 278 4.77 0.18 28.54
N ALA A 279 3.55 -0.24 28.86
CA ALA A 279 2.67 0.31 29.88
C ALA A 279 1.73 -0.82 30.35
N THR A 280 0.72 -0.51 31.15
CA THR A 280 -0.32 -1.50 31.51
C THR A 280 -1.28 -1.69 30.34
N PRO A 281 -1.31 -2.86 29.69
CA PRO A 281 -2.16 -3.05 28.53
C PRO A 281 -3.65 -3.13 28.92
N LEU A 282 -4.52 -2.61 28.05
CA LEU A 282 -5.97 -2.85 28.08
C LEU A 282 -6.24 -4.31 27.67
N VAL A 283 -5.59 -4.73 26.60
CA VAL A 283 -5.72 -6.07 26.02
C VAL A 283 -4.40 -6.48 25.39
N ASP A 284 -4.05 -7.75 25.48
CA ASP A 284 -2.92 -8.38 24.80
C ASP A 284 -3.41 -9.65 24.10
N ILE A 285 -3.41 -9.64 22.75
CA ILE A 285 -3.79 -10.76 21.90
C ILE A 285 -2.60 -11.44 21.25
N SER A 286 -1.39 -11.17 21.78
CA SER A 286 -0.14 -11.67 21.23
C SER A 286 -0.02 -13.18 21.36
N GLN A 287 0.21 -13.87 20.23
CA GLN A 287 0.39 -15.32 20.17
C GLN A 287 0.96 -15.74 18.81
N PRO A 288 1.45 -16.97 18.67
CA PRO A 288 1.70 -17.55 17.36
C PRO A 288 0.38 -17.71 16.58
N LEU A 289 0.35 -17.26 15.32
CA LEU A 289 -0.84 -17.29 14.45
C LEU A 289 -0.46 -17.74 13.04
N PRO A 290 -1.39 -18.34 12.28
CA PRO A 290 -1.20 -18.49 10.84
C PRO A 290 -0.99 -17.13 10.17
N PHE A 291 0.01 -17.00 9.30
CA PHE A 291 0.32 -15.73 8.62
C PHE A 291 -0.88 -15.19 7.84
N VAL A 292 -1.61 -16.06 7.14
CA VAL A 292 -2.84 -15.66 6.43
C VAL A 292 -3.90 -15.05 7.36
N GLY A 293 -3.96 -15.50 8.62
CA GLY A 293 -4.85 -14.93 9.62
C GLY A 293 -4.39 -13.53 10.08
N VAL A 294 -3.09 -13.32 10.21
CA VAL A 294 -2.53 -11.98 10.51
C VAL A 294 -2.81 -11.00 9.38
N GLN A 295 -2.63 -11.43 8.12
CA GLN A 295 -2.93 -10.61 6.93
C GLN A 295 -4.40 -10.22 6.81
N ALA A 296 -5.31 -11.10 7.21
CA ALA A 296 -6.76 -10.85 7.16
C ALA A 296 -7.30 -10.12 8.40
N ALA A 297 -6.48 -9.89 9.43
CA ALA A 297 -6.94 -9.33 10.70
C ALA A 297 -7.55 -7.91 10.58
N PHE A 298 -7.11 -7.15 9.59
CA PHE A 298 -7.60 -5.79 9.36
C PHE A 298 -8.74 -5.70 8.34
N ASP A 299 -9.02 -6.74 7.57
CA ASP A 299 -10.04 -6.73 6.50
C ASP A 299 -11.42 -6.25 6.97
N PRO A 300 -11.93 -6.62 8.17
CA PRO A 300 -13.23 -6.16 8.64
C PRO A 300 -13.32 -4.63 8.85
N PHE A 301 -12.17 -3.97 8.99
CA PHE A 301 -12.10 -2.52 9.27
C PHE A 301 -11.87 -1.68 8.02
N PHE A 302 -11.52 -2.31 6.88
CA PHE A 302 -11.20 -1.65 5.62
C PHE A 302 -12.12 -2.10 4.48
N VAL A 303 -13.42 -2.24 4.77
CA VAL A 303 -14.41 -2.69 3.79
C VAL A 303 -14.55 -1.70 2.63
N ARG A 304 -14.39 -2.21 1.42
CA ARG A 304 -14.45 -1.45 0.16
C ARG A 304 -15.72 -0.61 0.03
N GLY A 305 -15.56 0.65 -0.38
CA GLY A 305 -16.67 1.56 -0.67
C GLY A 305 -17.47 2.02 0.55
N THR A 306 -17.04 1.70 1.77
CA THR A 306 -17.72 2.10 3.01
C THR A 306 -17.07 3.28 3.71
N LEU A 307 -15.75 3.42 3.58
CA LEU A 307 -15.00 4.49 4.21
C LEU A 307 -14.57 5.55 3.19
N ARG A 308 -14.68 6.78 3.60
CA ARG A 308 -14.04 7.94 3.02
C ARG A 308 -12.64 8.03 3.61
N SER A 309 -11.63 8.28 2.80
CA SER A 309 -10.24 8.22 3.25
C SER A 309 -9.41 9.37 2.69
N TYR A 310 -8.64 10.02 3.54
CA TYR A 310 -7.65 11.00 3.17
C TYR A 310 -6.39 10.80 4.01
N TRP A 311 -5.27 10.46 3.37
CA TRP A 311 -4.02 10.08 4.02
C TRP A 311 -2.87 10.96 3.56
N LYS A 312 -1.97 11.28 4.47
CA LYS A 312 -0.67 11.90 4.18
C LYS A 312 0.41 11.17 4.96
N SER A 313 1.56 10.98 4.33
CA SER A 313 2.70 10.30 4.95
C SER A 313 3.99 11.08 4.80
N MET A 314 5.01 10.73 5.58
CA MET A 314 6.39 11.20 5.45
C MET A 314 7.36 10.18 6.02
N TYR A 315 8.57 10.16 5.51
CA TYR A 315 9.65 9.38 6.08
C TYR A 315 10.37 10.16 7.18
N ILE A 316 10.83 9.45 8.20
CA ILE A 316 11.43 9.99 9.42
C ILE A 316 12.66 9.18 9.78
N ASN A 317 13.77 9.86 10.11
CA ASN A 317 14.99 9.18 10.54
C ASN A 317 14.94 8.80 12.02
N ASP A 318 14.50 9.73 12.88
CA ASP A 318 14.49 9.57 14.33
C ASP A 318 13.18 10.05 14.94
N ILE A 319 12.66 9.32 15.91
CA ILE A 319 11.53 9.74 16.74
C ILE A 319 12.10 10.43 17.98
N THR A 320 12.20 11.77 17.96
CA THR A 320 12.70 12.58 19.08
C THR A 320 11.68 12.67 20.21
N ASP A 321 12.12 13.10 21.43
CA ASP A 321 11.19 13.28 22.53
C ASP A 321 10.12 14.36 22.25
N ASP A 322 10.49 15.47 21.57
CA ASP A 322 9.53 16.49 21.15
C ASP A 322 8.49 15.92 20.16
N MET A 323 8.93 15.03 19.25
CA MET A 323 8.02 14.33 18.35
C MET A 323 7.10 13.37 19.11
N ILE A 324 7.58 12.69 20.15
CA ILE A 324 6.75 11.82 21.00
C ILE A 324 5.64 12.62 21.68
N GLU A 325 5.95 13.78 22.24
CA GLU A 325 4.94 14.65 22.84
C GLU A 325 3.90 15.12 21.79
N LEU A 326 4.35 15.40 20.56
CA LEU A 326 3.46 15.72 19.45
C LEU A 326 2.58 14.52 19.05
N LEU A 327 3.13 13.31 18.94
CA LEU A 327 2.40 12.08 18.67
C LEU A 327 1.31 11.84 19.71
N ALA A 328 1.65 11.95 21.00
CA ALA A 328 0.72 11.76 22.10
C ALA A 328 -0.40 12.81 22.08
N ARG A 329 -0.07 14.08 21.85
CA ARG A 329 -1.03 15.17 21.73
C ARG A 329 -2.00 14.92 20.57
N LYS A 330 -1.50 14.55 19.38
CA LYS A 330 -2.33 14.27 18.21
C LYS A 330 -3.20 13.03 18.38
N ALA A 331 -2.71 12.02 19.10
CA ALA A 331 -3.51 10.86 19.48
C ALA A 331 -4.74 11.26 20.36
N ALA A 332 -4.56 12.21 21.28
CA ALA A 332 -5.63 12.71 22.14
C ALA A 332 -6.61 13.66 21.43
N GLU A 333 -6.10 14.50 20.49
CA GLU A 333 -6.88 15.53 19.80
C GLU A 333 -7.59 15.04 18.52
N ARG A 334 -7.36 13.80 18.08
CA ARG A 334 -7.87 13.31 16.80
C ARG A 334 -9.41 13.43 16.71
N PRO A 335 -9.96 13.79 15.55
CA PRO A 335 -11.40 13.71 15.32
C PRO A 335 -11.84 12.24 15.44
N SER A 336 -13.01 12.04 15.98
CA SER A 336 -13.55 10.71 16.33
C SER A 336 -13.41 9.70 15.18
N MET A 337 -13.26 8.46 15.54
CA MET A 337 -13.86 7.27 15.01
C MET A 337 -12.92 6.24 14.39
N ARG A 338 -12.65 6.15 13.15
CA ARG A 338 -11.93 5.03 12.50
C ARG A 338 -10.59 5.44 11.94
N THR A 339 -10.05 6.53 12.44
CA THR A 339 -8.74 7.05 12.02
C THR A 339 -7.64 6.22 12.63
N PHE A 340 -6.75 5.68 11.79
CA PHE A 340 -5.43 5.25 12.21
C PHE A 340 -4.50 6.46 12.08
N ALA A 341 -4.35 7.22 13.15
CA ALA A 341 -3.55 8.44 13.10
C ALA A 341 -3.19 8.97 14.50
N PRO A 342 -1.89 9.24 14.76
CA PRO A 342 -0.76 8.92 13.88
C PRO A 342 -0.39 7.44 13.88
N ILE A 343 0.28 6.97 12.80
CA ILE A 343 0.90 5.65 12.69
C ILE A 343 2.39 5.82 12.45
N THR A 344 3.22 5.08 13.18
CA THR A 344 4.65 4.96 12.92
C THR A 344 4.98 3.52 12.55
N PHE A 345 5.39 3.29 11.30
CA PHE A 345 5.88 2.00 10.84
C PHE A 345 7.39 1.94 11.02
N LEU A 346 7.90 0.87 11.64
CA LEU A 346 9.34 0.62 11.72
C LEU A 346 9.84 0.15 10.34
N MET A 347 10.71 0.95 9.74
CA MET A 347 11.38 0.68 8.47
C MET A 347 12.78 0.12 8.70
N GLY A 348 13.72 0.34 7.81
CA GLY A 348 15.10 -0.12 7.97
C GLY A 348 15.31 -1.57 7.52
N GLY A 349 16.36 -2.22 8.04
CA GLY A 349 16.70 -3.59 7.67
C GLY A 349 17.05 -3.75 6.18
N ALA A 350 16.46 -4.74 5.51
CA ALA A 350 16.70 -5.01 4.10
C ALA A 350 16.34 -3.82 3.19
N ILE A 351 15.36 -3.01 3.55
CA ILE A 351 14.95 -1.81 2.78
C ILE A 351 16.14 -0.86 2.61
N ASN A 352 16.85 -0.58 3.71
CA ASN A 352 17.94 0.40 3.74
C ASN A 352 19.26 -0.18 3.16
N ARG A 353 19.32 -1.48 2.87
CA ARG A 353 20.49 -2.11 2.21
C ARG A 353 20.39 -2.12 0.69
N VAL A 354 19.23 -1.82 0.13
CA VAL A 354 19.07 -1.67 -1.33
C VAL A 354 19.69 -0.35 -1.76
N ASP A 355 20.51 -0.38 -2.80
CA ASP A 355 21.07 0.82 -3.39
C ASP A 355 19.93 1.74 -3.88
N PRO A 356 19.90 3.03 -3.52
CA PRO A 356 18.85 3.98 -3.92
C PRO A 356 18.66 4.07 -5.46
N GLU A 357 19.68 3.77 -6.24
CA GLU A 357 19.61 3.77 -7.71
C GLU A 357 19.17 2.43 -8.32
N ALA A 358 19.10 1.36 -7.52
CA ALA A 358 18.74 0.02 -7.99
C ALA A 358 17.27 -0.11 -8.43
N THR A 359 16.41 0.77 -7.93
CA THR A 359 14.97 0.81 -8.24
C THR A 359 14.49 2.26 -8.32
N ALA A 360 13.29 2.47 -8.84
CA ALA A 360 12.68 3.81 -8.85
C ALA A 360 12.18 4.27 -7.47
N TYR A 361 12.06 3.38 -6.49
CA TYR A 361 11.76 3.73 -5.11
C TYR A 361 13.00 4.37 -4.47
N SER A 362 12.90 5.66 -4.14
CA SER A 362 14.05 6.50 -3.80
C SER A 362 14.44 6.47 -2.32
N GLU A 363 13.46 6.32 -1.40
CA GLU A 363 13.76 6.43 0.04
C GLU A 363 14.31 5.11 0.60
N ARG A 364 15.62 5.13 0.94
CA ARG A 364 16.34 3.96 1.42
C ARG A 364 17.08 4.19 2.75
N SER A 365 16.88 5.38 3.37
CA SER A 365 17.62 5.77 4.57
C SER A 365 16.77 5.89 5.81
N ALA A 366 15.47 6.11 5.67
CA ALA A 366 14.57 6.35 6.78
C ALA A 366 14.39 5.11 7.67
N ASN A 367 14.35 5.35 8.98
CA ASN A 367 14.09 4.30 9.98
C ASN A 367 12.60 4.13 10.26
N TYR A 368 11.78 5.13 9.92
CA TYR A 368 10.33 5.08 10.14
C TYR A 368 9.57 5.71 8.98
N LEU A 369 8.35 5.24 8.78
CA LEU A 369 7.33 5.90 7.97
C LEU A 369 6.22 6.36 8.92
N LEU A 370 5.97 7.67 8.97
CA LEU A 370 4.80 8.25 9.64
C LEU A 370 3.66 8.37 8.66
N SER A 371 2.47 7.93 9.05
CA SER A 371 1.24 8.16 8.28
C SER A 371 0.15 8.76 9.16
N ILE A 372 -0.63 9.64 8.58
CA ILE A 372 -1.80 10.27 9.17
C ILE A 372 -3.01 9.86 8.35
N ASP A 373 -3.68 8.80 8.76
CA ASP A 373 -4.74 8.15 8.00
C ASP A 373 -6.11 8.57 8.49
N GLY A 374 -6.68 9.61 7.89
CA GLY A 374 -8.07 9.98 8.11
C GLY A 374 -9.01 8.99 7.41
N ASN A 375 -9.87 8.31 8.19
CA ASN A 375 -10.93 7.45 7.69
C ASN A 375 -12.24 7.76 8.42
N TRP A 376 -13.32 7.95 7.68
CA TRP A 376 -14.64 8.30 8.22
C TRP A 376 -15.76 7.81 7.29
N SER A 377 -17.02 7.91 7.69
CA SER A 377 -18.15 7.44 6.89
C SER A 377 -19.11 8.56 6.47
N ASP A 378 -19.25 9.63 7.27
CA ASP A 378 -20.20 10.70 6.99
C ASP A 378 -19.58 11.77 6.08
N PRO A 379 -20.11 11.99 4.86
CA PRO A 379 -19.64 13.07 3.97
C PRO A 379 -19.64 14.47 4.62
N ALA A 380 -20.48 14.72 5.60
CA ALA A 380 -20.53 16.00 6.29
C ALA A 380 -19.26 16.29 7.11
N GLU A 381 -18.46 15.27 7.42
CA GLU A 381 -17.20 15.39 8.15
C GLU A 381 -15.96 15.60 7.24
N ASP A 382 -16.12 15.56 5.90
CA ASP A 382 -15.01 15.63 4.93
C ASP A 382 -14.03 16.77 5.26
N GLN A 383 -14.53 17.99 5.30
CA GLN A 383 -13.69 19.18 5.52
C GLN A 383 -12.96 19.14 6.85
N LYS A 384 -13.63 18.68 7.90
CA LYS A 384 -13.06 18.59 9.25
C LYS A 384 -11.91 17.59 9.32
N VAL A 385 -12.11 16.38 8.75
CA VAL A 385 -11.09 15.33 8.79
C VAL A 385 -9.92 15.65 7.86
N ILE A 386 -10.19 16.11 6.64
CA ILE A 386 -9.14 16.52 5.69
C ILE A 386 -8.28 17.65 6.26
N SER A 387 -8.89 18.70 6.83
CA SER A 387 -8.16 19.78 7.46
C SER A 387 -7.30 19.28 8.61
N TRP A 388 -7.85 18.43 9.48
CA TRP A 388 -7.10 17.88 10.60
C TRP A 388 -5.89 17.05 10.13
N VAL A 389 -6.03 16.23 9.09
CA VAL A 389 -4.92 15.45 8.52
C VAL A 389 -3.83 16.37 7.97
N ARG A 390 -4.21 17.42 7.21
CA ARG A 390 -3.27 18.41 6.64
C ARG A 390 -2.54 19.17 7.73
N ASP A 391 -3.26 19.70 8.71
CA ASP A 391 -2.69 20.48 9.81
C ASP A 391 -1.76 19.60 10.66
N THR A 392 -2.18 18.36 10.96
CA THR A 392 -1.36 17.39 11.69
C THR A 392 -0.09 17.05 10.92
N TRP A 393 -0.20 16.75 9.61
CA TRP A 393 0.96 16.46 8.76
C TRP A 393 1.93 17.67 8.73
N ALA A 394 1.41 18.90 8.64
CA ALA A 394 2.23 20.11 8.63
C ALA A 394 3.00 20.32 9.95
N GLU A 395 2.41 19.95 11.09
CA GLU A 395 3.12 20.00 12.38
C GLU A 395 4.25 18.96 12.47
N PHE A 396 4.12 17.80 11.80
CA PHE A 396 5.17 16.79 11.73
C PHE A 396 6.23 17.08 10.66
N ALA A 397 5.97 17.96 9.68
CA ALA A 397 6.88 18.25 8.56
C ALA A 397 8.33 18.57 8.97
N PRO A 398 8.60 19.31 10.09
CA PRO A 398 9.97 19.57 10.55
C PRO A 398 10.78 18.32 10.93
N TYR A 399 10.14 17.17 11.19
CA TYR A 399 10.77 15.91 11.54
C TYR A 399 11.00 15.01 10.32
N GLY A 400 10.35 15.32 9.18
CA GLY A 400 10.41 14.52 7.97
C GLY A 400 11.72 14.68 7.19
N THR A 401 12.07 13.67 6.39
CA THR A 401 13.20 13.71 5.44
C THR A 401 12.89 14.55 4.19
N GLY A 402 11.63 14.93 3.98
CA GLY A 402 11.10 15.57 2.76
C GLY A 402 10.46 14.58 1.79
N GLY A 403 10.77 13.26 1.91
CA GLY A 403 10.16 12.21 1.11
C GLY A 403 8.76 11.81 1.60
N VAL A 404 7.91 11.37 0.67
CA VAL A 404 6.57 10.85 0.96
C VAL A 404 6.39 9.45 0.35
N TYR A 405 5.55 8.61 0.96
CA TYR A 405 5.28 7.28 0.44
C TYR A 405 4.14 7.30 -0.57
N LEU A 406 4.42 6.86 -1.80
CA LEU A 406 3.52 6.95 -2.94
C LEU A 406 2.13 6.34 -2.68
N ASN A 407 2.09 5.19 -2.00
CA ASN A 407 0.84 4.45 -1.76
C ASN A 407 -0.03 5.07 -0.64
N PHE A 408 0.54 5.93 0.22
CA PHE A 408 -0.17 6.62 1.30
C PHE A 408 -0.33 8.12 1.01
N ARG A 409 -0.60 8.44 -0.24
CA ARG A 409 -0.79 9.80 -0.71
C ARG A 409 -2.21 9.98 -1.24
N SER A 410 -2.96 10.91 -0.67
CA SER A 410 -4.23 11.37 -1.22
C SER A 410 -4.03 12.62 -2.07
N LEU A 411 -4.85 12.78 -3.10
CA LEU A 411 -4.94 13.98 -3.92
C LEU A 411 -6.23 14.69 -3.54
N ALA A 412 -6.15 15.89 -2.99
CA ALA A 412 -7.33 16.66 -2.62
C ALA A 412 -7.51 17.92 -3.47
N ASP A 413 -6.45 18.42 -4.11
CA ASP A 413 -6.50 19.51 -5.07
C ASP A 413 -5.27 19.51 -5.99
N GLU A 414 -5.33 20.31 -7.06
CA GLU A 414 -4.29 20.40 -8.09
C GLU A 414 -2.98 21.05 -7.61
N SER A 415 -2.96 21.65 -6.41
CA SER A 415 -1.77 22.30 -5.83
C SER A 415 -0.75 21.32 -5.26
N GLU A 416 -1.05 20.01 -5.25
CA GLU A 416 -0.20 18.96 -4.68
C GLU A 416 0.78 18.32 -5.69
N ASP A 417 0.97 18.89 -6.88
CA ASP A 417 1.94 18.38 -7.88
C ASP A 417 3.39 18.39 -7.36
N SER A 418 3.72 19.34 -6.47
CA SER A 418 5.06 19.38 -5.81
C SER A 418 5.37 18.14 -4.98
N ASP A 419 4.35 17.45 -4.46
CA ASP A 419 4.53 16.24 -3.68
C ASP A 419 4.91 15.03 -4.55
N VAL A 420 4.64 15.06 -5.87
CA VAL A 420 5.06 14.00 -6.81
C VAL A 420 6.57 14.01 -6.97
N GLU A 421 7.17 15.20 -7.13
CA GLU A 421 8.63 15.35 -7.21
C GLU A 421 9.31 14.87 -5.92
N ASN A 422 8.75 15.22 -4.75
CA ASN A 422 9.24 14.77 -3.45
C ASN A 422 9.12 13.25 -3.25
N THR A 423 8.16 12.60 -3.92
CA THR A 423 8.00 11.13 -3.88
C THR A 423 9.14 10.41 -4.58
N PHE A 424 9.62 10.94 -5.70
CA PHE A 424 10.62 10.28 -6.54
C PHE A 424 12.04 10.83 -6.36
N GLY A 425 12.19 12.01 -5.73
CA GLY A 425 13.49 12.63 -5.45
C GLY A 425 14.39 12.65 -6.69
N ASP A 426 15.65 12.26 -6.53
CA ASP A 426 16.65 12.25 -7.61
C ASP A 426 16.31 11.31 -8.77
N ASN A 427 15.40 10.34 -8.57
CA ASN A 427 14.97 9.40 -9.59
C ASN A 427 13.99 10.02 -10.60
N MET A 428 13.39 11.20 -10.31
CA MET A 428 12.37 11.83 -11.15
C MET A 428 12.83 12.04 -12.59
N ARG A 429 14.07 12.53 -12.81
CA ARG A 429 14.60 12.75 -14.15
C ARG A 429 14.65 11.46 -14.97
N ARG A 430 15.20 10.38 -14.40
CA ARG A 430 15.29 9.08 -15.07
C ARG A 430 13.91 8.48 -15.33
N LEU A 431 12.96 8.64 -14.41
CA LEU A 431 11.58 8.23 -14.60
C LEU A 431 10.90 8.97 -15.77
N SER A 432 11.12 10.28 -15.92
CA SER A 432 10.60 11.06 -17.04
C SER A 432 11.21 10.63 -18.39
N GLU A 433 12.49 10.26 -18.43
CA GLU A 433 13.17 9.68 -19.61
C GLU A 433 12.55 8.32 -20.01
N VAL A 434 12.31 7.45 -19.02
CA VAL A 434 11.64 6.15 -19.26
C VAL A 434 10.19 6.35 -19.70
N LYS A 435 9.48 7.31 -19.08
CA LYS A 435 8.13 7.69 -19.48
C LYS A 435 8.08 8.13 -20.95
N ALA A 436 9.00 9.00 -21.37
CA ALA A 436 9.08 9.45 -22.76
C ALA A 436 9.29 8.31 -23.78
N LYS A 437 9.96 7.24 -23.37
CA LYS A 437 10.18 6.06 -24.22
C LYS A 437 8.95 5.16 -24.35
N TYR A 438 8.21 4.92 -23.27
CA TYR A 438 7.11 3.93 -23.24
C TYR A 438 5.71 4.55 -23.28
N ASP A 439 5.59 5.83 -22.95
CA ASP A 439 4.36 6.62 -23.01
C ASP A 439 4.66 8.09 -23.37
N PRO A 440 5.16 8.38 -24.58
CA PRO A 440 5.58 9.72 -24.98
C PRO A 440 4.44 10.74 -25.04
N THR A 441 3.20 10.30 -25.15
CA THR A 441 2.01 11.16 -25.20
C THR A 441 1.36 11.38 -23.83
N ASN A 442 1.96 10.82 -22.76
CA ASN A 442 1.36 10.81 -21.42
C ASN A 442 -0.07 10.26 -21.43
N PHE A 443 -0.27 9.13 -22.11
CA PHE A 443 -1.56 8.46 -22.22
C PHE A 443 -2.02 7.94 -20.84
N PHE A 444 -1.12 7.29 -20.08
CA PHE A 444 -1.38 6.87 -18.70
C PHE A 444 -1.06 8.01 -17.73
N ARG A 445 -2.03 8.94 -17.56
CA ARG A 445 -1.88 10.12 -16.69
C ARG A 445 -2.83 10.14 -15.49
N ARG A 446 -3.74 9.15 -15.38
CA ARG A 446 -4.60 8.98 -14.20
C ARG A 446 -3.88 8.13 -13.13
N ASN A 447 -2.82 8.69 -12.56
CA ASN A 447 -1.92 8.09 -11.57
C ASN A 447 -1.18 9.21 -10.82
N ASN A 448 -0.15 8.88 -10.02
CA ASN A 448 0.83 9.87 -9.56
C ASN A 448 1.72 10.23 -10.77
N ASN A 449 1.27 11.18 -11.56
CA ASN A 449 1.70 11.37 -12.93
C ASN A 449 3.14 11.85 -13.06
N ILE A 450 3.93 11.11 -13.80
CA ILE A 450 5.27 11.49 -14.26
C ILE A 450 5.13 12.02 -15.68
N THR A 451 5.47 13.29 -15.88
CA THR A 451 5.45 13.90 -17.21
C THR A 451 6.64 13.40 -18.04
N PRO A 452 6.43 12.98 -19.30
CA PRO A 452 7.54 12.58 -20.17
C PRO A 452 8.44 13.79 -20.46
N THR A 453 9.76 13.57 -20.56
CA THR A 453 10.69 14.56 -21.11
C THR A 453 10.33 14.88 -22.56
N GLY A 454 10.30 16.17 -22.92
CA GLY A 454 10.04 16.63 -24.27
C GLY A 454 11.17 16.31 -25.25
#